data_4fbaab371f3175ecf1faab5b903bf8c9
#
_entry.id   4fbaab371f3175ecf1faab5b903bf8c9
#
_cell.length_a   1.000
_cell.length_b   1.000
_cell.length_c   1.000
_cell.angle_alpha   90.00
_cell.angle_beta   90.00
_cell.angle_gamma   90.00
#
_symmetry.space_group_name_H-M   'P 1'
#
loop_
_entity.id
_entity.type
_entity.pdbx_description
1 polymer ?
#
loop_
_entity_poly.entity_id
_entity_poly.type
_entity_poly.pdbx_seq_one_letter_code
_entity_poly.pdbx_strand_id
1 'polypeptide(L)'
;IYTLHSYSRNVEAFTFGTRLSRITHYLNKKDVSDAMELVNDTVKDWSGGTRIGETLSSFNLLWGRRVLSGGAVILVISDGWDTGEVDKLDREMDRLHRSCHRLIWLNPNLGYEGFKPLTKGFEVIMPHLDDFLPIHNLNSLLDLGSALADLDKTKNRVSFGAVA
;
A
#
# COMPACT_ATOMS: atom_id res chain seq x y z
N ILE A 1 3.83 0.70 -9.63
CA ILE A 1 4.99 0.17 -8.85
C ILE A 1 6.20 0.01 -9.74
N TYR A 2 6.11 -0.70 -10.87
CA TYR A 2 7.23 -0.87 -11.81
C TYR A 2 7.89 0.47 -12.20
N THR A 3 7.09 1.47 -12.58
CA THR A 3 7.56 2.81 -12.92
C THR A 3 8.31 3.48 -11.76
N LEU A 4 7.79 3.41 -10.53
CA LEU A 4 8.45 3.95 -9.35
C LEU A 4 9.80 3.27 -9.10
N HIS A 5 9.86 1.96 -9.25
CA HIS A 5 11.10 1.19 -9.09
C HIS A 5 12.15 1.53 -10.16
N SER A 6 11.70 1.86 -11.38
CA SER A 6 12.61 2.26 -12.47
C SER A 6 13.28 3.61 -12.21
N TYR A 7 12.62 4.51 -11.48
CA TYR A 7 13.15 5.84 -11.14
C TYR A 7 13.95 5.88 -9.85
N SER A 8 13.72 4.95 -8.92
CA SER A 8 14.40 4.94 -7.63
C SER A 8 14.81 3.53 -7.23
N ARG A 9 16.10 3.36 -6.90
CA ARG A 9 16.63 2.08 -6.38
C ARG A 9 16.23 1.81 -4.94
N ASN A 10 15.62 2.76 -4.25
CA ASN A 10 15.19 2.64 -2.86
C ASN A 10 13.71 2.23 -2.73
N VAL A 11 13.13 1.65 -3.77
CA VAL A 11 11.75 1.15 -3.73
C VAL A 11 11.76 -0.35 -3.45
N GLU A 12 11.11 -0.72 -2.36
CA GLU A 12 10.81 -2.11 -2.03
C GLU A 12 9.36 -2.41 -2.35
N ALA A 13 9.10 -3.53 -3.00
CA ALA A 13 7.77 -3.93 -3.45
C ALA A 13 7.40 -5.30 -2.92
N PHE A 14 6.16 -5.38 -2.45
CA PHE A 14 5.56 -6.60 -1.92
C PHE A 14 4.17 -6.79 -2.52
N THR A 15 3.76 -8.03 -2.71
CA THR A 15 2.37 -8.40 -2.92
C THR A 15 1.84 -9.06 -1.66
N PHE A 16 0.56 -8.90 -1.42
CA PHE A 16 -0.12 -9.54 -0.31
C PHE A 16 -1.49 -10.09 -0.75
N GLY A 17 -1.85 -11.21 -0.17
CA GLY A 17 -3.09 -11.93 -0.33
C GLY A 17 -3.29 -12.74 0.93
N THR A 18 -3.23 -14.08 0.86
CA THR A 18 -3.12 -14.94 2.04
C THR A 18 -1.70 -14.93 2.62
N ARG A 19 -0.70 -14.53 1.83
CA ARG A 19 0.71 -14.44 2.20
C ARG A 19 1.32 -13.14 1.71
N LEU A 20 2.42 -12.76 2.34
CA LEU A 20 3.28 -11.67 1.90
C LEU A 20 4.40 -12.21 1.00
N SER A 21 4.57 -11.65 -0.18
CA SER A 21 5.66 -11.99 -1.09
C SER A 21 6.43 -10.75 -1.50
N ARG A 22 7.77 -10.75 -1.31
CA ARG A 22 8.63 -9.68 -1.79
C ARG A 22 8.89 -9.86 -3.28
N ILE A 23 8.55 -8.87 -4.07
CA ILE A 23 8.64 -8.90 -5.53
C ILE A 23 9.68 -7.93 -6.10
N THR A 24 10.39 -7.18 -5.27
CA THR A 24 11.35 -6.15 -5.68
C THR A 24 12.31 -6.63 -6.77
N HIS A 25 12.85 -7.85 -6.61
CA HIS A 25 13.87 -8.38 -7.53
C HIS A 25 13.30 -8.72 -8.92
N TYR A 26 12.00 -8.97 -9.04
CA TYR A 26 11.35 -9.19 -10.34
C TYR A 26 11.15 -7.88 -11.10
N LEU A 27 11.02 -6.76 -10.40
CA LEU A 27 10.87 -5.43 -11.00
C LEU A 27 12.17 -4.89 -11.65
N ASN A 28 13.29 -5.55 -11.43
CA ASN A 28 14.57 -5.23 -12.09
C ASN A 28 14.63 -5.68 -13.56
N LYS A 29 13.63 -6.38 -14.07
CA LYS A 29 13.55 -6.77 -15.48
C LYS A 29 13.36 -5.53 -16.36
N LYS A 30 13.96 -5.55 -17.54
CA LYS A 30 13.85 -4.43 -18.50
C LYS A 30 12.46 -4.31 -19.10
N ASP A 31 11.78 -5.45 -19.28
CA ASP A 31 10.44 -5.53 -19.82
C ASP A 31 9.40 -5.69 -18.72
N VAL A 32 8.31 -4.92 -18.83
CA VAL A 32 7.19 -4.96 -17.86
C VAL A 32 6.46 -6.29 -17.93
N SER A 33 6.30 -6.84 -19.15
CA SER A 33 5.58 -8.11 -19.37
C SER A 33 6.33 -9.26 -18.71
N ASP A 34 7.67 -9.32 -18.86
CA ASP A 34 8.51 -10.31 -18.20
C ASP A 34 8.43 -10.20 -16.66
N ALA A 35 8.43 -8.97 -16.15
CA ALA A 35 8.28 -8.73 -14.72
C ALA A 35 6.93 -9.22 -14.20
N MET A 36 5.85 -8.95 -14.93
CA MET A 36 4.49 -9.36 -14.58
C MET A 36 4.33 -10.89 -14.61
N GLU A 37 4.87 -11.56 -15.62
CA GLU A 37 4.85 -13.01 -15.74
C GLU A 37 5.52 -13.67 -14.52
N LEU A 38 6.72 -13.22 -14.17
CA LEU A 38 7.45 -13.72 -13.00
C LEU A 38 6.72 -13.47 -11.67
N VAL A 39 6.07 -12.32 -11.53
CA VAL A 39 5.25 -12.02 -10.36
C VAL A 39 4.06 -12.96 -10.30
N ASN A 40 3.35 -13.19 -11.42
CA ASN A 40 2.21 -14.09 -11.49
C ASN A 40 2.59 -15.54 -11.15
N ASP A 41 3.73 -16.01 -11.65
CA ASP A 41 4.22 -17.36 -11.35
C ASP A 41 4.59 -17.56 -9.88
N THR A 42 5.04 -16.49 -9.23
CA THR A 42 5.47 -16.52 -7.81
C THR A 42 4.29 -16.38 -6.85
N VAL A 43 3.33 -15.53 -7.19
CA VAL A 43 2.14 -15.25 -6.36
C VAL A 43 1.03 -16.22 -6.72
N LYS A 44 1.04 -17.41 -6.12
CA LYS A 44 0.06 -18.48 -6.41
C LYS A 44 -1.30 -18.32 -5.72
N ASP A 45 -1.44 -17.35 -4.82
CA ASP A 45 -2.58 -17.24 -3.90
C ASP A 45 -3.59 -16.14 -4.26
N TRP A 46 -3.78 -15.85 -5.55
CA TRP A 46 -4.75 -14.84 -6.00
C TRP A 46 -6.21 -15.16 -5.65
N SER A 47 -6.53 -16.43 -5.40
CA SER A 47 -7.90 -16.91 -5.16
C SER A 47 -8.25 -17.12 -3.69
N GLY A 48 -7.31 -16.98 -2.78
CA GLY A 48 -7.47 -17.35 -1.36
C GLY A 48 -8.11 -16.28 -0.47
N GLY A 49 -8.52 -15.15 -1.02
CA GLY A 49 -8.95 -13.98 -0.24
C GLY A 49 -7.75 -13.19 0.31
N THR A 50 -8.02 -12.03 0.89
CA THR A 50 -6.97 -11.17 1.47
C THR A 50 -7.07 -11.18 2.97
N ARG A 51 -5.95 -11.43 3.65
CA ARG A 51 -5.79 -11.34 5.10
C ARG A 51 -4.79 -10.24 5.42
N ILE A 52 -5.27 -9.00 5.37
CA ILE A 52 -4.40 -7.81 5.48
C ILE A 52 -3.69 -7.80 6.82
N GLY A 53 -4.39 -8.07 7.92
CA GLY A 53 -3.81 -8.08 9.26
C GLY A 53 -2.66 -9.09 9.42
N GLU A 54 -2.80 -10.31 8.88
CA GLU A 54 -1.76 -11.35 8.92
C GLU A 54 -0.55 -10.98 8.05
N THR A 55 -0.80 -10.43 6.88
CA THR A 55 0.28 -10.05 5.97
C THR A 55 1.04 -8.84 6.46
N LEU A 56 0.36 -7.86 7.06
CA LEU A 56 1.00 -6.73 7.75
C LEU A 56 1.81 -7.17 8.97
N SER A 57 1.30 -8.14 9.74
CA SER A 57 2.07 -8.75 10.85
C SER A 57 3.38 -9.35 10.36
N SER A 58 3.32 -10.11 9.26
CA SER A 58 4.51 -10.68 8.61
C SER A 58 5.46 -9.59 8.11
N PHE A 59 4.95 -8.53 7.50
CA PHE A 59 5.74 -7.40 7.05
C PHE A 59 6.44 -6.69 8.22
N ASN A 60 5.69 -6.31 9.24
CA ASN A 60 6.20 -5.61 10.41
C ASN A 60 7.30 -6.40 11.15
N LEU A 61 7.13 -7.73 11.22
CA LEU A 61 8.06 -8.60 11.92
C LEU A 61 9.33 -8.88 11.10
N LEU A 62 9.18 -9.21 9.82
CA LEU A 62 10.28 -9.73 9.00
C LEU A 62 11.02 -8.63 8.23
N TRP A 63 10.30 -7.58 7.83
CA TRP A 63 10.80 -6.57 6.91
C TRP A 63 10.85 -5.16 7.49
N GLY A 64 9.96 -4.82 8.41
CA GLY A 64 9.80 -3.45 8.91
C GLY A 64 11.11 -2.78 9.30
N ARG A 65 11.95 -3.43 10.10
CA ARG A 65 13.25 -2.88 10.50
C ARG A 65 14.22 -2.62 9.35
N ARG A 66 14.12 -3.41 8.26
CA ARG A 66 15.03 -3.34 7.12
C ARG A 66 14.63 -2.27 6.13
N VAL A 67 13.32 -2.14 5.89
CA VAL A 67 12.79 -1.30 4.79
C VAL A 67 12.25 0.03 5.26
N LEU A 68 11.90 0.18 6.54
CA LEU A 68 11.34 1.42 7.08
C LEU A 68 12.38 2.32 7.77
N SER A 69 13.63 1.89 7.87
CA SER A 69 14.70 2.72 8.41
C SER A 69 14.93 3.95 7.54
N GLY A 70 14.98 5.15 8.15
CA GLY A 70 15.24 6.39 7.42
C GLY A 70 14.01 7.18 6.98
N GLY A 71 12.82 6.86 7.52
CA GLY A 71 11.61 7.63 7.23
C GLY A 71 10.94 7.24 5.92
N ALA A 72 10.73 5.94 5.72
CA ALA A 72 10.09 5.41 4.53
C ALA A 72 8.63 5.88 4.40
N VAL A 73 8.20 6.11 3.16
CA VAL A 73 6.80 6.29 2.80
C VAL A 73 6.24 4.93 2.36
N ILE A 74 5.10 4.56 2.90
CA ILE A 74 4.42 3.32 2.56
C ILE A 74 3.22 3.62 1.68
N LEU A 75 3.16 2.95 0.53
CA LEU A 75 1.99 2.94 -0.35
C LEU A 75 1.32 1.57 -0.26
N VAL A 76 0.11 1.52 0.27
CA VAL A 76 -0.73 0.32 0.23
C VAL A 76 -1.73 0.47 -0.90
N ILE A 77 -1.78 -0.50 -1.81
CA ILE A 77 -2.72 -0.52 -2.94
C ILE A 77 -3.67 -1.67 -2.74
N SER A 78 -4.90 -1.38 -2.34
CA SER A 78 -5.93 -2.40 -2.08
C SER A 78 -7.31 -1.77 -2.05
N ASP A 79 -8.33 -2.56 -2.39
CA ASP A 79 -9.74 -2.23 -2.19
C ASP A 79 -10.18 -2.35 -0.72
N GLY A 80 -9.31 -2.88 0.14
CA GLY A 80 -9.54 -2.99 1.59
C GLY A 80 -10.46 -4.16 1.99
N TRP A 81 -10.75 -5.08 1.08
CA TRP A 81 -11.47 -6.30 1.44
C TRP A 81 -10.56 -7.22 2.26
N ASP A 82 -10.88 -7.32 3.53
CA ASP A 82 -10.16 -8.18 4.48
C ASP A 82 -11.08 -9.28 5.00
N THR A 83 -10.55 -10.50 5.04
CA THR A 83 -11.22 -11.68 5.59
C THR A 83 -10.59 -12.13 6.90
N GLY A 84 -9.64 -11.37 7.42
CA GLY A 84 -8.91 -11.65 8.66
C GLY A 84 -9.60 -11.13 9.93
N GLU A 85 -8.85 -11.16 11.00
CA GLU A 85 -9.29 -10.65 12.32
C GLU A 85 -9.13 -9.13 12.39
N VAL A 86 -10.22 -8.41 12.64
CA VAL A 86 -10.28 -6.95 12.71
C VAL A 86 -9.33 -6.38 13.77
N ASP A 87 -9.29 -6.97 14.96
CA ASP A 87 -8.42 -6.54 16.06
C ASP A 87 -6.92 -6.69 15.72
N LYS A 88 -6.59 -7.70 14.92
CA LYS A 88 -5.23 -7.89 14.45
C LYS A 88 -4.88 -6.86 13.39
N LEU A 89 -5.81 -6.60 12.47
CA LEU A 89 -5.65 -5.57 11.44
C LEU A 89 -5.39 -4.21 12.08
N ASP A 90 -6.18 -3.80 13.06
CA ASP A 90 -6.02 -2.54 13.80
C ASP A 90 -4.62 -2.42 14.42
N ARG A 91 -4.21 -3.42 15.21
CA ARG A 91 -2.88 -3.42 15.86
C ARG A 91 -1.72 -3.33 14.88
N GLU A 92 -1.81 -4.05 13.75
CA GLU A 92 -0.71 -4.07 12.79
C GLU A 92 -0.69 -2.81 11.93
N MET A 93 -1.83 -2.16 11.69
CA MET A 93 -1.92 -0.85 11.06
C MET A 93 -1.31 0.25 11.95
N ASP A 94 -1.66 0.27 13.25
CA ASP A 94 -1.07 1.18 14.22
C ASP A 94 0.47 1.03 14.30
N ARG A 95 0.94 -0.23 14.32
CA ARG A 95 2.37 -0.51 14.32
C ARG A 95 3.06 -0.02 13.05
N LEU A 96 2.44 -0.23 11.89
CA LEU A 96 2.95 0.20 10.59
C LEU A 96 3.04 1.73 10.52
N HIS A 97 1.97 2.42 10.88
CA HIS A 97 1.90 3.89 10.89
C HIS A 97 2.99 4.51 11.78
N ARG A 98 3.21 3.97 12.98
CA ARG A 98 4.30 4.47 13.87
C ARG A 98 5.71 4.16 13.37
N SER A 99 5.87 3.23 12.45
CA SER A 99 7.16 2.78 11.95
C SER A 99 7.58 3.45 10.63
N CYS A 100 6.69 4.21 9.99
CA CYS A 100 6.95 4.90 8.73
C CYS A 100 6.85 6.42 8.89
N HIS A 101 7.31 7.14 7.86
CA HIS A 101 7.17 8.60 7.80
C HIS A 101 5.76 9.01 7.35
N ARG A 102 5.18 8.27 6.43
CA ARG A 102 3.83 8.50 5.91
C ARG A 102 3.22 7.20 5.39
N LEU A 103 1.95 6.98 5.71
CA LEU A 103 1.18 5.82 5.29
C LEU A 103 0.04 6.26 4.36
N ILE A 104 0.16 5.92 3.09
CA ILE A 104 -0.78 6.31 2.03
C ILE A 104 -1.51 5.05 1.56
N TRP A 105 -2.85 5.10 1.57
CA TRP A 105 -3.67 4.03 1.02
C TRP A 105 -4.27 4.45 -0.31
N LEU A 106 -4.02 3.65 -1.32
CA LEU A 106 -4.52 3.84 -2.67
C LEU A 106 -5.62 2.82 -2.95
N ASN A 107 -6.85 3.31 -3.13
CA ASN A 107 -7.99 2.45 -3.38
C ASN A 107 -8.43 2.54 -4.86
N PRO A 108 -8.41 1.43 -5.62
CA PRO A 108 -8.81 1.42 -7.02
C PRO A 108 -10.31 1.68 -7.23
N ASN A 109 -11.13 1.42 -6.22
CA ASN A 109 -12.60 1.55 -6.31
C ASN A 109 -13.12 2.93 -5.85
N LEU A 110 -12.27 3.76 -5.25
CA LEU A 110 -12.69 5.05 -4.66
C LEU A 110 -13.23 6.06 -5.70
N GLY A 111 -12.94 5.86 -6.99
CA GLY A 111 -13.42 6.73 -8.06
C GLY A 111 -14.75 6.29 -8.70
N TYR A 112 -15.32 5.16 -8.28
CA TYR A 112 -16.59 4.70 -8.83
C TYR A 112 -17.76 5.34 -8.08
N GLU A 113 -18.74 5.85 -8.84
CA GLU A 113 -19.96 6.44 -8.30
C GLU A 113 -20.70 5.42 -7.42
N GLY A 114 -21.00 5.80 -6.18
CA GLY A 114 -21.67 4.93 -5.21
C GLY A 114 -20.75 4.02 -4.38
N PHE A 115 -19.44 3.98 -4.66
CA PHE A 115 -18.52 3.23 -3.80
C PHE A 115 -18.38 3.93 -2.43
N LYS A 116 -18.61 3.15 -1.37
CA LYS A 116 -18.36 3.59 0.01
C LYS A 116 -17.49 2.55 0.71
N PRO A 117 -16.40 2.95 1.35
CA PRO A 117 -15.55 2.05 2.13
C PRO A 117 -16.21 1.71 3.48
N LEU A 118 -17.32 0.97 3.44
CA LEU A 118 -18.16 0.67 4.62
C LEU A 118 -17.86 -0.71 5.24
N THR A 119 -16.72 -1.31 4.92
CA THR A 119 -16.34 -2.59 5.54
C THR A 119 -15.76 -2.34 6.94
N LYS A 120 -15.96 -3.30 7.85
CA LYS A 120 -15.34 -3.27 9.19
C LYS A 120 -13.80 -3.15 9.11
N GLY A 121 -13.19 -3.70 8.07
CA GLY A 121 -11.77 -3.53 7.81
C GLY A 121 -11.39 -2.06 7.61
N PHE A 122 -12.15 -1.31 6.80
CA PHE A 122 -11.88 0.11 6.59
C PHE A 122 -12.11 0.98 7.82
N GLU A 123 -13.08 0.64 8.67
CA GLU A 123 -13.33 1.39 9.91
C GLU A 123 -12.09 1.42 10.81
N VAL A 124 -11.32 0.34 10.85
CA VAL A 124 -10.09 0.26 11.65
C VAL A 124 -8.83 0.70 10.89
N ILE A 125 -8.82 0.64 9.56
CA ILE A 125 -7.70 1.11 8.74
C ILE A 125 -7.63 2.64 8.71
N MET A 126 -8.76 3.31 8.50
CA MET A 126 -8.84 4.76 8.26
C MET A 126 -8.16 5.64 9.31
N PRO A 127 -8.27 5.37 10.63
CA PRO A 127 -7.63 6.20 11.65
C PRO A 127 -6.10 6.21 11.60
N HIS A 128 -5.49 5.21 10.95
CA HIS A 128 -4.05 5.05 10.86
C HIS A 128 -3.46 5.63 9.57
N LEU A 129 -4.29 6.11 8.64
CA LEU A 129 -3.80 6.64 7.38
C LEU A 129 -3.44 8.12 7.47
N ASP A 130 -2.36 8.50 6.82
CA ASP A 130 -2.05 9.92 6.56
C ASP A 130 -2.80 10.40 5.30
N ASP A 131 -2.96 9.54 4.29
CA ASP A 131 -3.71 9.83 3.08
C ASP A 131 -4.53 8.63 2.61
N PHE A 132 -5.72 8.91 2.06
CA PHE A 132 -6.57 7.94 1.39
C PHE A 132 -6.95 8.48 0.01
N LEU A 133 -6.38 7.90 -1.05
CA LEU A 133 -6.44 8.46 -2.40
C LEU A 133 -7.01 7.43 -3.40
N PRO A 134 -7.73 7.88 -4.44
CA PRO A 134 -8.11 7.03 -5.56
C PRO A 134 -6.89 6.67 -6.42
N ILE A 135 -6.94 5.51 -7.09
CA ILE A 135 -5.96 5.10 -8.10
C ILE A 135 -6.65 4.40 -9.27
N HIS A 136 -7.53 5.09 -9.97
CA HIS A 136 -8.34 4.51 -11.04
C HIS A 136 -8.13 5.18 -12.41
N ASN A 137 -7.42 6.31 -12.46
CA ASN A 137 -7.15 7.03 -13.71
C ASN A 137 -5.81 7.79 -13.66
N LEU A 138 -5.46 8.43 -14.78
CA LEU A 138 -4.21 9.18 -14.90
C LEU A 138 -4.14 10.39 -13.96
N ASN A 139 -5.28 11.07 -13.74
CA ASN A 139 -5.32 12.23 -12.85
C ASN A 139 -4.99 11.81 -11.40
N SER A 140 -5.55 10.71 -10.92
CA SER A 140 -5.24 10.20 -9.58
C SER A 140 -3.76 9.80 -9.41
N LEU A 141 -3.08 9.38 -10.50
CA LEU A 141 -1.62 9.17 -10.47
C LEU A 141 -0.85 10.50 -10.40
N LEU A 142 -1.33 11.56 -11.02
CA LEU A 142 -0.74 12.90 -10.91
C LEU A 142 -0.91 13.46 -9.49
N ASP A 143 -2.09 13.27 -8.89
CA ASP A 143 -2.36 13.64 -7.50
C ASP A 143 -1.42 12.92 -6.53
N LEU A 144 -1.21 11.61 -6.73
CA LEU A 144 -0.23 10.84 -5.97
C LEU A 144 1.19 11.40 -6.18
N GLY A 145 1.56 11.72 -7.42
CA GLY A 145 2.86 12.32 -7.74
C GLY A 145 3.08 13.64 -7.00
N SER A 146 2.05 14.49 -6.95
CA SER A 146 2.06 15.76 -6.20
C SER A 146 2.19 15.52 -4.69
N ALA A 147 1.41 14.59 -4.15
CA ALA A 147 1.48 14.22 -2.74
C ALA A 147 2.88 13.69 -2.33
N LEU A 148 3.52 12.93 -3.20
CA LEU A 148 4.89 12.43 -2.97
C LEU A 148 5.95 13.54 -3.10
N ALA A 149 5.78 14.49 -4.03
CA ALA A 149 6.70 15.61 -4.21
C ALA A 149 6.66 16.60 -3.03
N ASP A 150 5.50 16.76 -2.40
CA ASP A 150 5.34 17.63 -1.22
C ASP A 150 5.94 17.04 0.05
N LEU A 151 6.26 15.74 0.08
CA LEU A 151 6.99 15.11 1.18
C LEU A 151 8.40 15.69 1.38
N ASP A 152 9.03 16.15 0.31
CA ASP A 152 10.34 16.81 0.38
C ASP A 152 10.27 18.24 0.94
N LYS A 153 9.08 18.85 0.97
CA LYS A 153 8.93 20.29 1.28
C LYS A 153 8.41 20.60 2.68
N THR A 154 7.75 19.68 3.36
CA THR A 154 7.06 20.00 4.61
C THR A 154 7.03 18.89 5.64
N LYS A 155 7.53 19.16 6.84
CA LYS A 155 7.26 18.44 8.09
C LYS A 155 5.82 18.66 8.61
N ASN A 156 4.91 19.20 7.80
CA ASN A 156 3.54 19.49 8.21
C ASN A 156 2.56 18.58 7.50
N ARG A 157 1.77 17.84 8.28
CA ARG A 157 0.62 17.05 7.85
C ARG A 157 -0.31 17.92 6.99
N VAL A 158 -0.42 17.59 5.73
CA VAL A 158 -1.47 18.12 4.87
C VAL A 158 -2.60 17.10 4.88
N SER A 159 -3.65 17.38 5.61
CA SER A 159 -4.88 16.60 5.55
C SER A 159 -5.60 16.90 4.23
N PHE A 160 -5.66 15.93 3.33
CA PHE A 160 -6.55 16.02 2.19
C PHE A 160 -7.97 15.71 2.65
N GLY A 161 -8.89 16.60 2.31
CA GLY A 161 -10.25 16.60 2.79
C GLY A 161 -10.98 15.28 2.51
N ALA A 162 -11.69 14.82 3.53
CA ALA A 162 -12.67 13.78 3.40
C ALA A 162 -13.73 14.20 2.39
N VAL A 163 -13.90 13.45 1.32
CA VAL A 163 -15.08 13.58 0.47
C VAL A 163 -16.22 12.93 1.23
N ALA A 164 -17.12 13.77 1.71
CA ALA A 164 -18.37 13.37 2.35
C ALA A 164 -19.31 12.69 1.35
#